data_181d668f8d3864422c77be23b8a79542
#
_entry.id   181d668f8d3864422c77be23b8a79542
#
_cell.length_a   1.000
_cell.length_b   1.000
_cell.length_c   1.000
_cell.angle_alpha   90.00
_cell.angle_beta   90.00
_cell.angle_gamma   90.00
#
_symmetry.space_group_name_H-M   'P 1'
#
loop_
_entity.id
_entity.type
_entity.pdbx_description
1 polymer ?
#
loop_
_entity_poly.entity_id
_entity_poly.type
_entity_poly.pdbx_seq_one_letter_code
_entity_poly.pdbx_strand_id
1 'polypeptide(L)' 'MTIGEACRIRIEQLCSERNITLNKLAIISGITQSTLNNIISGRNKSTTVSTIKKICDGIEISIIEFFTSPMFENLEQEIK' A
#
# COMPACT_ATOMS: atom_id res chain seq x y z
N MET A 1 11.03 -10.81 0.40
CA MET A 1 9.55 -10.67 0.41
C MET A 1 9.02 -10.37 -0.98
N THR A 2 7.76 -10.60 -1.20
CA THR A 2 7.11 -10.29 -2.48
C THR A 2 6.77 -8.80 -2.57
N ILE A 3 6.51 -8.32 -3.81
CA ILE A 3 6.08 -6.94 -3.99
C ILE A 3 4.76 -6.66 -3.26
N GLY A 4 3.85 -7.64 -3.23
CA GLY A 4 2.59 -7.50 -2.50
C GLY A 4 2.78 -7.31 -1.00
N GLU A 5 3.66 -8.10 -0.40
CA GLU A 5 4.01 -7.96 1.02
C GLU A 5 4.66 -6.61 1.31
N ALA A 6 5.56 -6.17 0.44
CA ALA A 6 6.23 -4.88 0.60
C ALA A 6 5.23 -3.72 0.53
N CYS A 7 4.28 -3.78 -0.39
CA CYS A 7 3.23 -2.76 -0.49
C CYS A 7 2.37 -2.72 0.77
N ARG A 8 1.99 -3.88 1.30
CA ARG A 8 1.22 -3.97 2.54
C ARG A 8 1.97 -3.31 3.70
N ILE A 9 3.23 -3.69 3.87
CA ILE A 9 4.06 -3.14 4.96
C ILE A 9 4.22 -1.63 4.80
N ARG A 10 4.43 -1.17 3.57
CA ARG A 10 4.58 0.27 3.30
C ARG A 10 3.31 1.05 3.66
N ILE A 11 2.14 0.50 3.32
CA ILE A 11 0.86 1.12 3.65
C ILE A 11 0.70 1.23 5.18
N GLU A 12 0.98 0.15 5.90
CA GLU A 12 0.89 0.15 7.35
C GLU A 12 1.86 1.16 7.98
N GLN A 13 3.08 1.22 7.45
CA GLN A 13 4.09 2.17 7.89
C GLN A 13 3.65 3.62 7.72
N LEU A 14 3.10 3.94 6.54
CA LEU A 14 2.61 5.28 6.24
C LEU A 14 1.44 5.69 7.15
N CYS A 15 0.54 4.76 7.42
CA CYS A 15 -0.55 5.01 8.37
C CYS A 15 -0.02 5.29 9.78
N SER A 16 0.94 4.50 10.21
CA SER A 16 1.56 4.66 11.53
C SER A 16 2.25 6.01 11.65
N GLU A 17 3.01 6.41 10.63
CA GLU A 17 3.71 7.69 10.62
C GLU A 17 2.76 8.89 10.69
N ARG A 18 1.56 8.73 10.16
CA ARG A 18 0.56 9.80 10.09
C ARG A 18 -0.50 9.72 11.17
N ASN A 19 -0.40 8.72 12.05
CA ASN A 19 -1.38 8.48 13.11
C ASN A 19 -2.80 8.37 12.57
N ILE A 20 -2.98 7.67 11.46
CA ILE A 20 -4.31 7.41 10.92
C ILE A 20 -4.58 5.92 10.92
N THR A 21 -5.86 5.57 11.02
CA THR A 21 -6.29 4.18 10.95
C THR A 21 -6.42 3.74 9.50
N LEU A 22 -6.46 2.43 9.28
CA LEU A 22 -6.73 1.89 7.94
C LEU A 22 -8.10 2.32 7.44
N ASN A 23 -9.09 2.40 8.33
CA ASN A 23 -10.42 2.88 7.97
C ASN A 23 -10.36 4.32 7.44
N LYS A 24 -9.63 5.19 8.13
CA LYS A 24 -9.44 6.57 7.69
C LYS A 24 -8.74 6.62 6.33
N LEU A 25 -7.72 5.78 6.16
CA LEU A 25 -7.00 5.72 4.88
C LEU A 25 -7.94 5.35 3.73
N ALA A 26 -8.81 4.37 3.93
CA ALA A 26 -9.77 3.97 2.90
C ALA A 26 -10.67 5.14 2.52
N ILE A 27 -11.18 5.87 3.51
CA ILE A 27 -12.06 7.02 3.29
C ILE A 27 -11.37 8.11 2.48
N ILE A 28 -10.18 8.53 2.89
CA ILE A 28 -9.47 9.64 2.22
C ILE A 28 -8.89 9.23 0.87
N SER A 29 -8.73 7.94 0.63
CA SER A 29 -8.20 7.42 -0.64
C SER A 29 -9.30 7.08 -1.64
N GLY A 30 -10.56 7.13 -1.22
CA GLY A 30 -11.67 6.82 -2.10
C GLY A 30 -11.75 5.35 -2.49
N ILE A 31 -11.26 4.45 -1.64
CA ILE A 31 -11.37 3.01 -1.86
C ILE A 31 -12.25 2.39 -0.78
N THR A 32 -12.82 1.22 -1.07
CA THR A 32 -13.66 0.56 -0.09
C THR A 32 -12.80 -0.06 1.01
N GLN A 33 -13.38 -0.18 2.21
CA GLN A 33 -12.72 -0.87 3.31
C GLN A 33 -12.40 -2.32 2.94
N SER A 34 -13.31 -2.95 2.19
CA SER A 34 -13.11 -4.32 1.74
C SER A 34 -11.86 -4.46 0.88
N THR A 35 -11.65 -3.51 -0.05
CA THR A 35 -10.46 -3.50 -0.90
C THR A 35 -9.19 -3.36 -0.06
N LEU A 36 -9.19 -2.42 0.86
CA LEU A 36 -8.02 -2.19 1.71
C LEU A 36 -7.77 -3.38 2.64
N ASN A 37 -8.81 -3.94 3.24
CA ASN A 37 -8.68 -5.11 4.09
C ASN A 37 -8.11 -6.31 3.33
N ASN A 38 -8.48 -6.49 2.07
CA ASN A 38 -7.95 -7.58 1.25
C ASN A 38 -6.46 -7.42 0.99
N ILE A 39 -6.00 -6.18 0.81
CA ILE A 39 -4.57 -5.89 0.65
C ILE A 39 -3.83 -6.19 1.94
N ILE A 40 -4.32 -5.68 3.06
CA ILE A 40 -3.65 -5.80 4.37
C ILE A 40 -3.67 -7.24 4.88
N SER A 41 -4.75 -7.99 4.64
CA SER A 41 -4.85 -9.37 5.11
C SER A 41 -4.04 -10.35 4.27
N GLY A 42 -3.53 -9.92 3.12
CA GLY A 42 -2.79 -10.79 2.22
C GLY A 42 -3.66 -11.67 1.35
N ARG A 43 -4.99 -11.47 1.35
CA ARG A 43 -5.89 -12.24 0.49
C ARG A 43 -5.64 -11.93 -0.98
N ASN A 44 -5.38 -10.65 -1.28
CA ASN A 44 -4.93 -10.24 -2.62
C ASN A 44 -3.42 -10.20 -2.59
N LYS A 45 -2.79 -11.11 -3.31
CA LYS A 45 -1.33 -11.16 -3.39
C LYS A 45 -0.76 -10.02 -4.25
N SER A 46 -1.63 -9.29 -4.91
CA SER A 46 -1.24 -8.14 -5.72
C SER A 46 -2.27 -7.03 -5.56
N THR A 47 -1.82 -5.80 -5.75
CA THR A 47 -2.71 -4.65 -5.81
C THR A 47 -2.39 -3.87 -7.08
N THR A 48 -3.36 -3.13 -7.60
CA THR A 48 -3.15 -2.40 -8.83
C THR A 48 -2.39 -1.10 -8.56
N VAL A 49 -1.68 -0.63 -9.58
CA VAL A 49 -0.98 0.66 -9.52
C VAL A 49 -2.01 1.77 -9.28
N SER A 50 -3.20 1.64 -9.85
CA SER A 50 -4.28 2.61 -9.65
C SER A 50 -4.68 2.71 -8.19
N THR A 51 -4.80 1.59 -7.49
CA THR A 51 -5.12 1.59 -6.06
C THR A 51 -4.00 2.24 -5.25
N ILE A 52 -2.74 1.95 -5.57
CA ILE A 52 -1.59 2.58 -4.92
C ILE A 52 -1.63 4.10 -5.15
N LYS A 53 -1.96 4.52 -6.37
CA LYS A 53 -2.05 5.96 -6.68
C LYS A 53 -3.15 6.64 -5.85
N LYS A 54 -4.29 5.98 -5.68
CA LYS A 54 -5.38 6.52 -4.84
C LYS A 54 -4.92 6.69 -3.38
N ILE A 55 -4.19 5.73 -2.86
CA ILE A 55 -3.64 5.81 -1.51
C ILE A 55 -2.65 6.97 -1.41
N CYS A 56 -1.76 7.10 -2.38
CA CYS A 56 -0.79 8.21 -2.42
C CYS A 56 -1.50 9.56 -2.46
N ASP A 57 -2.53 9.68 -3.29
CA ASP A 57 -3.29 10.92 -3.38
C ASP A 57 -3.99 11.24 -2.05
N GLY A 58 -4.52 10.21 -1.39
CA GLY A 58 -5.20 10.39 -0.10
C GLY A 58 -4.31 10.93 1.00
N ILE A 59 -3.04 10.54 1.02
CA ILE A 59 -2.07 11.01 2.01
C ILE A 59 -1.08 12.02 1.46
N GLU A 60 -1.33 12.50 0.26
CA GLU A 60 -0.58 13.60 -0.39
C GLU A 60 0.90 13.31 -0.57
N ILE A 61 1.21 12.12 -1.07
CA ILE A 61 2.58 11.76 -1.47
C ILE A 61 2.59 11.34 -2.95
N SER A 62 3.79 11.35 -3.54
CA SER A 62 3.94 10.86 -4.91
C SER A 62 4.09 9.35 -4.93
N ILE A 63 3.86 8.75 -6.10
CA ILE A 63 4.14 7.34 -6.34
C ILE A 63 5.62 7.04 -6.04
N ILE A 64 6.50 7.95 -6.43
CA ILE A 64 7.94 7.79 -6.21
C ILE A 64 8.24 7.72 -4.71
N GLU A 65 7.64 8.62 -3.95
CA GLU A 65 7.83 8.64 -2.49
C GLU A 65 7.32 7.35 -1.85
N PHE A 66 6.19 6.82 -2.33
CA PHE A 66 5.65 5.56 -1.83
C PHE A 66 6.69 4.45 -1.97
N PHE A 67 7.32 4.34 -3.14
CA PHE A 67 8.26 3.26 -3.43
C PHE A 67 9.71 3.57 -3.04
N THR A 68 9.99 4.72 -2.45
CA THR A 68 11.32 5.08 -1.98
C THR A 68 11.54 4.53 -0.57
N SER A 69 11.54 3.23 -0.44
CA SER A 69 11.79 2.55 0.82
C SER A 69 12.72 1.38 0.55
N PRO A 70 13.70 1.12 1.43
CA PRO A 70 14.65 0.02 1.24
C PRO A 70 13.99 -1.33 1.04
N MET A 71 12.76 -1.52 1.55
CA MET A 71 12.06 -2.80 1.41
C MET A 71 11.74 -3.16 -0.04
N PHE A 72 11.77 -2.19 -0.95
CA PHE A 72 11.49 -2.44 -2.37
C PHE A 72 12.73 -2.80 -3.18
N GLU A 73 13.93 -2.81 -2.58
CA GLU A 73 15.17 -3.04 -3.32
C GLU A 73 15.48 -4.50 -3.58
N ASN A 74 15.09 -5.40 -2.69
CA ASN A 74 15.46 -6.82 -2.77
C ASN A 74 14.22 -7.70 -2.75
N LEU A 75 13.34 -7.48 -3.71
CA LEU A 75 12.09 -8.23 -3.81
C LEU A 75 12.29 -9.52 -4.59
N GLU A 76 11.47 -10.52 -4.27
CA GLU A 76 11.41 -11.76 -5.03
C GLU A 76 10.92 -11.48 -6.44
N GLN A 77 11.37 -12.28 -7.40
CA GLN A 77 10.88 -12.18 -8.77
C GLN A 77 9.43 -12.65 -8.83
N GLU A 78 8.63 -11.94 -9.62
CA GLU A 78 7.24 -12.34 -9.87
C GLU A 78 7.16 -13.34 -11.03
N ILE A 79 8.18 -13.39 -11.86
CA ILE A 79 8.26 -14.34 -12.98
C ILE A 79 8.68 -15.69 -12.42
N LYS A 80 7.95 -16.73 -12.81
CA LYS A 80 8.25 -18.11 -12.38
C LYS A 80 8.64 -18.98 -13.54
#